data_fe573caf306fbcffcef6ab627d8cc982
#
_entry.id   fe573caf306fbcffcef6ab627d8cc982
#
_cell.length_a   1.000
_cell.length_b   1.000
_cell.length_c   1.000
_cell.angle_alpha   90.00
_cell.angle_beta   90.00
_cell.angle_gamma   90.00
#
_symmetry.space_group_name_H-M   'P 1'
#
loop_
_entity.id
_entity.type
_entity.pdbx_description
1 polymer ?
#
loop_
_entity_poly.entity_id
_entity_poly.type
_entity_poly.pdbx_seq_one_letter_code
_entity_poly.pdbx_strand_id
1 'polypeptide(L)'
;MLLPLPLPLLLLFWFVPMVTTGIAIGWLCELTEHYPLPESETQQVLLTRNRHGRPLENFLFGRHSENYHQVHHLHGGIPTWNLRRAHRILLKDPAYAAC
;
A
#
# COMPACT_ATOMS: atom_id res chain seq x y z
N MET A 1 -4.49 5.95 -34.94
CA MET A 1 -3.04 5.67 -35.04
C MET A 1 -2.35 6.56 -34.01
N LEU A 2 -1.88 5.99 -32.90
CA LEU A 2 -1.14 6.76 -31.87
C LEU A 2 0.27 7.02 -32.43
N LEU A 3 0.62 8.30 -32.57
CA LEU A 3 2.00 8.68 -32.93
C LEU A 3 2.95 8.21 -31.82
N PRO A 4 4.10 7.58 -32.14
CA PRO A 4 5.06 7.20 -31.13
C PRO A 4 5.56 8.45 -30.40
N LEU A 5 5.47 8.43 -29.07
CA LEU A 5 6.01 9.53 -28.26
C LEU A 5 7.52 9.62 -28.51
N PRO A 6 8.07 10.82 -28.80
CA PRO A 6 9.51 10.97 -28.95
C PRO A 6 10.23 10.51 -27.68
N LEU A 7 11.32 9.77 -27.82
CA LEU A 7 12.08 9.21 -26.70
C LEU A 7 12.41 10.24 -25.60
N PRO A 8 12.82 11.50 -25.90
CA PRO A 8 13.06 12.50 -24.86
C PRO A 8 11.84 12.81 -24.01
N LEU A 9 10.64 12.86 -24.60
CA LEU A 9 9.40 13.09 -23.86
C LEU A 9 9.01 11.88 -23.00
N LEU A 10 9.23 10.67 -23.51
CA LEU A 10 9.03 9.45 -22.73
C LEU A 10 9.97 9.42 -21.51
N LEU A 11 11.25 9.74 -21.70
CA LEU A 11 12.20 9.80 -20.59
C LEU A 11 11.83 10.89 -19.58
N LEU A 12 11.46 12.08 -20.04
CA LEU A 12 11.12 13.19 -19.15
C LEU A 12 9.81 12.97 -18.37
N PHE A 13 8.75 12.54 -19.04
CA PHE A 13 7.41 12.48 -18.42
C PHE A 13 7.05 11.12 -17.83
N TRP A 14 7.79 10.08 -18.11
CA TRP A 14 7.56 8.76 -17.56
C TRP A 14 8.72 8.32 -16.68
N PHE A 15 9.94 8.25 -17.24
CA PHE A 15 11.07 7.67 -16.51
C PHE A 15 11.53 8.56 -15.34
N VAL A 16 11.65 9.88 -15.54
CA VAL A 16 12.07 10.80 -14.48
C VAL A 16 11.08 10.76 -13.29
N PRO A 17 9.75 10.90 -13.46
CA PRO A 17 8.81 10.77 -12.34
C PRO A 17 8.85 9.39 -11.68
N MET A 18 9.06 8.32 -12.44
CA MET A 18 9.13 6.96 -11.89
C MET A 18 10.32 6.80 -10.94
N VAL A 19 11.50 7.31 -11.30
CA VAL A 19 12.73 7.17 -10.48
C VAL A 19 12.89 8.27 -9.41
N THR A 20 12.04 9.26 -9.39
CA THR A 20 12.06 10.35 -8.41
C THR A 20 10.82 10.32 -7.53
N THR A 21 9.74 10.89 -7.99
CA THR A 21 8.47 11.00 -7.26
C THR A 21 7.89 9.63 -6.90
N GLY A 22 7.99 8.66 -7.81
CA GLY A 22 7.52 7.29 -7.59
C GLY A 22 8.26 6.62 -6.44
N ILE A 23 9.59 6.72 -6.42
CA ILE A 23 10.42 6.19 -5.33
C ILE A 23 10.09 6.90 -4.01
N ALA A 24 10.00 8.24 -4.02
CA ALA A 24 9.71 9.02 -2.81
C ALA A 24 8.33 8.65 -2.21
N ILE A 25 7.31 8.49 -3.05
CA ILE A 25 5.96 8.08 -2.62
C ILE A 25 5.99 6.63 -2.12
N GLY A 26 6.68 5.72 -2.81
CA GLY A 26 6.85 4.34 -2.37
C GLY A 26 7.48 4.25 -0.98
N TRP A 27 8.57 4.98 -0.75
CA TRP A 27 9.20 5.08 0.56
C TRP A 27 8.26 5.62 1.65
N LEU A 28 7.48 6.66 1.34
CA LEU A 28 6.49 7.19 2.28
C LEU A 28 5.44 6.14 2.65
N CYS A 29 4.96 5.37 1.68
CA CYS A 29 4.03 4.26 1.93
C CYS A 29 4.66 3.21 2.83
N GLU A 30 5.87 2.73 2.51
CA GLU A 30 6.63 1.77 3.31
C GLU A 30 6.78 2.23 4.77
N LEU A 31 7.22 3.48 4.98
CA LEU A 31 7.38 4.04 6.33
C LEU A 31 6.06 4.04 7.11
N THR A 32 4.94 4.36 6.46
CA THR A 32 3.64 4.41 7.14
C THR A 32 3.06 3.03 7.45
N GLU A 33 3.47 2.00 6.73
CA GLU A 33 2.96 0.63 6.85
C GLU A 33 3.82 -0.24 7.77
N HIS A 34 5.13 0.02 7.82
CA HIS A 34 6.10 -0.82 8.52
C HIS A 34 6.86 -0.12 9.66
N TYR A 35 6.86 1.23 9.76
CA TYR A 35 7.67 1.94 10.76
C TYR A 35 6.82 2.77 11.75
N PRO A 36 7.23 2.91 13.01
CA PRO A 36 8.22 2.14 13.75
C PRO A 36 7.57 0.89 14.34
N LEU A 37 7.92 -0.27 13.84
CA LEU A 37 7.48 -1.54 14.40
C LEU A 37 8.67 -2.19 15.13
N PRO A 38 8.45 -2.78 16.33
CA PRO A 38 9.54 -3.40 17.08
C PRO A 38 10.18 -4.54 16.28
N GLU A 39 11.50 -4.53 16.14
CA GLU A 39 12.24 -5.62 15.48
C GLU A 39 12.10 -6.97 16.23
N SER A 40 11.66 -6.93 17.49
CA SER A 40 11.43 -8.10 18.33
C SER A 40 10.07 -8.77 18.11
N GLU A 41 9.18 -8.16 17.31
CA GLU A 41 7.86 -8.74 17.09
C GLU A 41 7.92 -9.97 16.20
N THR A 42 7.39 -11.08 16.74
CA THR A 42 7.30 -12.35 16.02
C THR A 42 5.91 -12.64 15.47
N GLN A 43 4.90 -11.88 15.93
CA GLN A 43 3.53 -12.04 15.49
C GLN A 43 3.30 -11.25 14.19
N GLN A 44 2.99 -11.95 13.11
CA GLN A 44 2.77 -11.34 11.79
C GLN A 44 1.74 -10.22 11.79
N VAL A 45 0.71 -10.31 12.64
CA VAL A 45 -0.35 -9.30 12.77
C VAL A 45 0.19 -7.95 13.25
N LEU A 46 1.34 -7.95 13.95
CA LEU A 46 1.97 -6.75 14.52
C LEU A 46 3.11 -6.18 13.66
N LEU A 47 3.52 -6.90 12.58
CA LEU A 47 4.62 -6.47 11.71
C LEU A 47 4.24 -5.41 10.68
N THR A 48 2.95 -5.19 10.48
CA THR A 48 2.44 -4.22 9.51
C THR A 48 1.14 -3.61 10.02
N ARG A 49 0.72 -2.52 9.41
CA ARG A 49 -0.54 -1.88 9.75
C ARG A 49 -1.36 -1.54 8.52
N ASN A 50 -2.67 -1.43 8.70
CA ASN A 50 -3.54 -0.84 7.71
C ASN A 50 -3.47 0.69 7.82
N ARG A 51 -3.53 1.38 6.67
CA ARG A 51 -3.61 2.85 6.63
C ARG A 51 -5.07 3.28 6.50
N HIS A 52 -5.56 4.01 7.47
CA HIS A 52 -6.89 4.61 7.45
C HIS A 52 -6.75 6.11 7.20
N GLY A 53 -6.88 6.53 5.95
CA GLY A 53 -6.79 7.92 5.53
C GLY A 53 -8.15 8.54 5.20
N ARG A 54 -8.14 9.87 5.04
CA ARG A 54 -9.28 10.61 4.49
C ARG A 54 -9.51 10.21 3.02
N PRO A 55 -10.68 10.50 2.43
CA PRO A 55 -10.99 10.12 1.05
C PRO A 55 -9.93 10.54 0.02
N LEU A 56 -9.36 11.73 0.16
CA LEU A 56 -8.29 12.21 -0.73
C LEU A 56 -6.98 11.44 -0.53
N GLU A 57 -6.61 11.17 0.70
CA GLU A 57 -5.41 10.37 1.02
C GLU A 57 -5.55 8.95 0.48
N ASN A 58 -6.71 8.32 0.67
CA ASN A 58 -6.99 7.00 0.13
C ASN A 58 -7.00 6.99 -1.40
N PHE A 59 -7.46 8.07 -2.03
CA PHE A 59 -7.42 8.20 -3.49
C PHE A 59 -5.98 8.30 -4.01
N LEU A 60 -5.11 9.03 -3.32
CA LEU A 60 -3.72 9.24 -3.75
C LEU A 60 -2.81 8.07 -3.38
N PHE A 61 -2.96 7.50 -2.17
CA PHE A 61 -2.00 6.56 -1.59
C PHE A 61 -2.60 5.17 -1.26
N GLY A 62 -3.91 5.01 -1.36
CA GLY A 62 -4.62 3.75 -1.07
C GLY A 62 -5.23 3.11 -2.31
N ARG A 63 -4.70 3.39 -3.50
CA ARG A 63 -5.21 2.84 -4.77
C ARG A 63 -5.16 1.32 -4.74
N HIS A 64 -6.13 0.68 -5.39
CA HIS A 64 -6.26 -0.78 -5.42
C HIS A 64 -6.39 -1.45 -4.04
N SER A 65 -6.85 -0.71 -3.02
CA SER A 65 -6.98 -1.22 -1.64
C SER A 65 -5.65 -1.54 -0.95
N GLU A 66 -4.52 -0.97 -1.40
CA GLU A 66 -3.20 -1.12 -0.77
C GLU A 66 -3.16 -0.60 0.67
N ASN A 67 -4.09 0.29 1.03
CA ASN A 67 -4.27 0.74 2.41
C ASN A 67 -4.67 -0.38 3.40
N TYR A 68 -5.09 -1.56 2.92
CA TYR A 68 -5.30 -2.78 3.71
C TYR A 68 -4.05 -3.67 3.75
N HIS A 69 -2.89 -3.07 3.97
CA HIS A 69 -1.58 -3.71 3.84
C HIS A 69 -1.36 -4.86 4.83
N GLN A 70 -1.83 -4.71 6.07
CA GLN A 70 -1.80 -5.78 7.08
C GLN A 70 -2.60 -7.00 6.63
N VAL A 71 -3.77 -6.80 6.01
CA VAL A 71 -4.56 -7.91 5.45
C VAL A 71 -3.80 -8.62 4.33
N HIS A 72 -3.12 -7.85 3.49
CA HIS A 72 -2.29 -8.41 2.41
C HIS A 72 -1.15 -9.27 2.96
N HIS A 73 -0.45 -8.82 4.01
CA HIS A 73 0.61 -9.62 4.64
C HIS A 73 0.08 -10.89 5.31
N LEU A 74 -1.06 -10.83 5.99
CA LEU A 74 -1.67 -12.00 6.61
C LEU A 74 -2.19 -13.01 5.58
N HIS A 75 -2.67 -12.53 4.45
CA HIS A 75 -3.34 -13.34 3.42
C HIS A 75 -2.94 -12.88 2.02
N GLY A 76 -1.69 -13.04 1.65
CA GLY A 76 -1.11 -12.59 0.37
C GLY A 76 -1.78 -13.17 -0.90
N GLY A 77 -2.56 -14.24 -0.77
CA GLY A 77 -3.32 -14.83 -1.87
C GLY A 77 -4.65 -14.13 -2.16
N ILE A 78 -5.08 -13.16 -1.33
CA ILE A 78 -6.34 -12.44 -1.56
C ILE A 78 -6.12 -11.34 -2.60
N PRO A 79 -6.90 -11.32 -3.71
CA PRO A 79 -6.83 -10.24 -4.68
C PRO A 79 -7.13 -8.87 -4.06
N THR A 80 -6.48 -7.82 -4.54
CA THR A 80 -6.54 -6.46 -3.96
C THR A 80 -7.96 -5.92 -3.82
N TRP A 81 -8.85 -6.20 -4.77
CA TRP A 81 -10.27 -5.79 -4.72
C TRP A 81 -11.09 -6.48 -3.63
N ASN A 82 -10.60 -7.56 -3.05
CA ASN A 82 -11.22 -8.29 -1.94
C ASN A 82 -10.62 -7.95 -0.57
N LEU A 83 -9.52 -7.20 -0.48
CA LEU A 83 -8.85 -6.88 0.79
C LEU A 83 -9.78 -6.15 1.76
N ARG A 84 -10.58 -5.21 1.28
CA ARG A 84 -11.58 -4.52 2.12
C ARG A 84 -12.63 -5.47 2.71
N ARG A 85 -13.04 -6.50 1.96
CA ARG A 85 -13.97 -7.52 2.44
C ARG A 85 -13.31 -8.42 3.48
N ALA A 86 -12.07 -8.85 3.20
CA ALA A 86 -11.27 -9.63 4.14
C ALA A 86 -11.04 -8.89 5.45
N HIS A 87 -10.67 -7.60 5.40
CA HIS A 87 -10.54 -6.75 6.59
C HIS A 87 -11.80 -6.76 7.47
N ARG A 88 -12.98 -6.61 6.87
CA ARG A 88 -14.26 -6.66 7.63
C ARG A 88 -14.53 -8.02 8.28
N ILE A 89 -14.03 -9.10 7.71
CA ILE A 89 -14.14 -10.44 8.29
C ILE A 89 -13.15 -10.57 9.44
N LEU A 90 -11.91 -10.14 9.25
CA LEU A 90 -10.83 -10.18 10.25
C LEU A 90 -11.12 -9.31 11.48
N LEU A 91 -11.87 -8.22 11.35
CA LEU A 91 -12.31 -7.41 12.49
C LEU A 91 -13.19 -8.17 13.50
N LYS A 92 -13.66 -9.38 13.17
CA LYS A 92 -14.36 -10.26 14.11
C LYS A 92 -13.39 -11.02 15.02
N ASP A 93 -12.12 -11.08 14.66
CA ASP A 93 -11.05 -11.64 15.49
C ASP A 93 -10.55 -10.57 16.46
N PRO A 94 -10.64 -10.79 17.79
CA PRO A 94 -10.21 -9.82 18.79
C PRO A 94 -8.71 -9.47 18.67
N ALA A 95 -7.86 -10.41 18.28
CA ALA A 95 -6.43 -10.18 18.12
C ALA A 95 -6.14 -9.20 16.98
N TYR A 96 -6.84 -9.37 15.86
CA TYR A 96 -6.72 -8.45 14.72
C TYR A 96 -7.38 -7.09 14.99
N ALA A 97 -8.52 -7.08 15.68
CA ALA A 97 -9.25 -5.84 15.97
C ALA A 97 -8.52 -4.93 16.98
N ALA A 98 -7.59 -5.49 17.77
CA ALA A 98 -6.77 -4.76 18.74
C ALA A 98 -5.53 -4.09 18.10
N CYS A 99 -5.23 -4.37 16.85
CA CYS A 99 -4.13 -3.78 16.08
C CYS A 99 -4.62 -2.63 15.24
#